data_c85cc3ca1fdf16853da999505fe485fe
#
_entry.id   c85cc3ca1fdf16853da999505fe485fe
#
_cell.length_a   1.000
_cell.length_b   1.000
_cell.length_c   1.000
_cell.angle_alpha   90.00
_cell.angle_beta   90.00
_cell.angle_gamma   90.00
#
_symmetry.space_group_name_H-M   'P 1'
#
loop_
_entity.id
_entity.type
_entity.pdbx_description
1 polymer ?
#
loop_
_entity_poly.entity_id
_entity_poly.type
_entity_poly.pdbx_seq_one_letter_code
_entity_poly.pdbx_strand_id
1 'polypeptide(L)'
;MEISFRATGSSAEWYGSRFQVDMVRTVEHDNVENEMNMVELSMDPFWQGTTMYNESVLMVSHAGELPEANLLFAPIDILSVKSARLDQEYLENVDWVLEGGKLQLTPNSRIPYLSTDELYYSNYIEGVTIPMVNGGAVLYQEGSYFHDRQIVITYTHAANAWEGPVPQLADNTLTSTFSKLRNGEPLTIVLYGDSIADGSNGSNFVSAPPYLPSWGEMVAQTLEDHYGSHITFLNQSVGGTASQWGAAQAANRVAAHNPDLVIVAFGMNDGSGTGVGDGVSPSVFKNNILSIINTVRATNPNAEFVLVGTTLPNSETIFLDQQPYYFTQLQSIANTMTGVAAANMTVVHSELLEHKTFIDMTGNNVNHPNDFLSRWYAQFIVGMLKDTAFVPTQAANIRRIYSFETGVQGWGVGENVNSVNAVTSIANWPFGPQQGSYALEAQFPTQAADTWRTVSVIPEHPLDLSGAGHFYYYINSYGGSGGSGYETRIRLYSNSHVFESTSSMQADYWNRIVADIGSWAYKHEVTKIEISFRATGNSADWYGSRFQIDNVGYRTN
;
A
#
# COMPACT_ATOMS: atom_id res chain seq x y z
N MET A 1 3.23 23.41 35.48
CA MET A 1 2.01 22.77 34.98
C MET A 1 0.98 22.78 36.10
N GLU A 2 -0.21 23.30 35.85
CA GLU A 2 -1.32 23.34 36.80
C GLU A 2 -2.44 22.44 36.27
N ILE A 3 -2.95 21.54 37.12
CA ILE A 3 -4.04 20.64 36.77
C ILE A 3 -5.23 21.03 37.65
N SER A 4 -6.32 21.45 37.02
CA SER A 4 -7.54 21.89 37.69
C SER A 4 -8.68 20.91 37.43
N PHE A 5 -9.47 20.65 38.46
CA PHE A 5 -10.70 19.86 38.37
C PHE A 5 -11.91 20.75 38.66
N ARG A 6 -12.97 20.61 37.88
CA ARG A 6 -14.23 21.31 38.10
C ARG A 6 -15.39 20.33 37.95
N ALA A 7 -16.19 20.21 39.02
CA ALA A 7 -17.48 19.52 38.91
C ALA A 7 -18.49 20.41 38.19
N THR A 8 -19.24 19.81 37.24
CA THR A 8 -20.36 20.46 36.52
C THR A 8 -21.65 19.72 36.89
N GLY A 9 -22.69 20.47 37.25
CA GLY A 9 -23.98 19.92 37.70
C GLY A 9 -24.50 20.60 38.96
N SER A 10 -25.60 20.10 39.56
CA SER A 10 -26.13 20.68 40.79
C SER A 10 -25.21 20.31 41.96
N SER A 11 -24.83 21.31 42.75
CA SER A 11 -23.92 21.19 43.89
C SER A 11 -24.42 20.26 45.01
N ALA A 12 -25.67 19.85 44.99
CA ALA A 12 -26.28 19.00 46.00
C ALA A 12 -25.93 17.50 45.90
N GLU A 13 -25.36 17.07 44.78
CA GLU A 13 -25.11 15.66 44.51
C GLU A 13 -23.62 15.27 44.50
N TRP A 14 -22.71 16.25 44.70
CA TRP A 14 -21.28 15.96 44.70
C TRP A 14 -20.66 15.95 46.10
N TYR A 15 -20.20 14.76 46.51
CA TYR A 15 -19.57 14.56 47.82
C TYR A 15 -18.06 14.27 47.74
N GLY A 16 -17.46 14.37 46.55
CA GLY A 16 -16.04 14.07 46.33
C GLY A 16 -15.13 15.18 46.90
N SER A 17 -14.20 14.82 47.77
CA SER A 17 -13.16 15.73 48.29
C SER A 17 -11.79 15.47 47.64
N ARG A 18 -11.68 14.54 46.74
CA ARG A 18 -10.42 14.16 46.08
C ARG A 18 -10.69 13.82 44.61
N PHE A 19 -9.74 14.14 43.73
CA PHE A 19 -9.62 13.58 42.40
C PHE A 19 -8.25 12.91 42.29
N GLN A 20 -8.20 11.85 41.50
CA GLN A 20 -6.97 11.12 41.23
C GLN A 20 -6.57 11.39 39.77
N VAL A 21 -5.30 11.69 39.56
CA VAL A 21 -4.71 11.83 38.23
C VAL A 21 -3.80 10.63 38.04
N ASP A 22 -4.14 9.79 37.07
CA ASP A 22 -3.30 8.70 36.64
C ASP A 22 -2.59 9.13 35.34
N MET A 23 -1.30 8.93 35.32
CA MET A 23 -0.42 9.24 34.19
C MET A 23 -0.57 10.65 33.56
N VAL A 24 0.25 11.60 34.04
CA VAL A 24 0.47 12.88 33.38
C VAL A 24 1.67 12.75 32.43
N ARG A 25 1.44 12.85 31.13
CA ARG A 25 2.50 12.98 30.14
C ARG A 25 2.65 14.45 29.77
N THR A 26 3.88 14.96 29.77
CA THR A 26 4.20 16.18 29.03
C THR A 26 4.22 15.81 27.55
N VAL A 27 3.20 16.24 26.83
CA VAL A 27 3.29 16.34 25.37
C VAL A 27 4.02 17.65 25.13
N GLU A 28 5.28 17.61 24.73
CA GLU A 28 5.86 18.74 24.04
C GLU A 28 4.99 18.93 22.79
N HIS A 29 4.37 20.08 22.66
CA HIS A 29 3.73 20.51 21.44
C HIS A 29 4.83 20.85 20.40
N ASP A 30 5.58 19.84 19.99
CA ASP A 30 5.96 19.75 18.61
C ASP A 30 4.66 19.37 17.90
N ASN A 31 4.16 20.23 17.01
CA ASN A 31 3.01 19.97 16.13
C ASN A 31 3.30 18.86 15.12
N VAL A 32 3.83 17.76 15.58
CA VAL A 32 3.90 16.48 14.91
C VAL A 32 2.92 15.62 15.71
N GLU A 33 1.64 15.66 15.33
CA GLU A 33 0.73 14.60 15.71
C GLU A 33 1.41 13.31 15.30
N ASN A 34 1.70 12.48 16.28
CA ASN A 34 2.10 11.09 16.09
C ASN A 34 0.83 10.35 15.61
N GLU A 35 0.33 10.74 14.43
CA GLU A 35 -0.55 9.87 13.66
C GLU A 35 0.29 8.63 13.39
N MET A 36 -0.04 7.55 14.09
CA MET A 36 0.55 6.25 13.84
C MET A 36 0.41 5.99 12.34
N ASN A 37 1.54 5.89 11.66
CA ASN A 37 1.60 5.72 10.22
C ASN A 37 0.67 4.55 9.84
N MET A 38 -0.34 4.79 8.98
CA MET A 38 -1.28 3.74 8.55
C MET A 38 -0.54 2.52 8.01
N VAL A 39 0.61 2.72 7.37
CA VAL A 39 1.47 1.63 6.92
C VAL A 39 2.05 0.88 8.12
N GLU A 40 2.51 1.56 9.16
CA GLU A 40 3.08 0.92 10.37
C GLU A 40 2.06 -0.02 11.03
N LEU A 41 0.82 0.46 11.28
CA LEU A 41 -0.28 -0.37 11.80
C LEU A 41 -0.66 -1.50 10.85
N SER A 42 -0.60 -1.25 9.55
CA SER A 42 -0.95 -2.23 8.52
C SER A 42 0.10 -3.33 8.38
N MET A 43 1.33 -3.10 8.87
CA MET A 43 2.45 -4.02 8.74
C MET A 43 2.74 -4.87 9.98
N ASP A 44 1.91 -4.76 11.04
CA ASP A 44 1.93 -5.72 12.14
C ASP A 44 1.50 -7.10 11.61
N PRO A 45 2.36 -8.15 11.71
CA PRO A 45 2.05 -9.44 11.10
C PRO A 45 0.83 -10.10 11.71
N PHE A 46 -0.16 -10.45 10.89
CA PHE A 46 -1.41 -11.08 11.32
C PHE A 46 -1.24 -12.41 12.06
N TRP A 47 -0.13 -13.10 11.85
CA TRP A 47 0.21 -14.36 12.55
C TRP A 47 0.94 -14.14 13.87
N GLN A 48 1.14 -12.89 14.29
CA GLN A 48 1.80 -12.52 15.54
C GLN A 48 0.91 -11.60 16.37
N GLY A 49 1.21 -11.49 17.65
CA GLY A 49 0.45 -10.58 18.53
C GLY A 49 -0.89 -11.16 18.99
N THR A 50 -1.72 -10.27 19.50
CA THR A 50 -3.04 -10.57 20.07
C THR A 50 -4.11 -9.57 19.63
N THR A 51 -3.80 -8.73 18.65
CA THR A 51 -4.73 -7.74 18.09
C THR A 51 -4.74 -7.85 16.58
N MET A 52 -5.92 -8.08 16.02
CA MET A 52 -6.19 -7.98 14.59
C MET A 52 -6.65 -6.56 14.28
N TYR A 53 -5.92 -5.87 13.41
CA TYR A 53 -6.26 -4.52 12.97
C TYR A 53 -6.96 -4.54 11.62
N ASN A 54 -8.16 -3.93 11.55
CA ASN A 54 -8.89 -3.69 10.32
C ASN A 54 -9.05 -4.95 9.44
N GLU A 55 -9.49 -6.06 10.02
CA GLU A 55 -9.92 -7.24 9.25
C GLU A 55 -11.17 -6.91 8.44
N SER A 56 -11.15 -7.13 7.13
CA SER A 56 -12.29 -6.84 6.28
C SER A 56 -13.36 -7.93 6.32
N VAL A 57 -14.62 -7.52 6.26
CA VAL A 57 -15.80 -8.36 6.15
C VAL A 57 -16.80 -7.69 5.20
N LEU A 58 -17.44 -8.49 4.34
CA LEU A 58 -18.63 -8.06 3.60
C LEU A 58 -19.84 -8.80 4.11
N MET A 59 -20.79 -8.09 4.68
CA MET A 59 -22.02 -8.66 5.21
C MET A 59 -22.95 -9.12 4.08
N VAL A 60 -23.44 -10.36 4.17
CA VAL A 60 -24.34 -10.96 3.18
C VAL A 60 -25.59 -11.50 3.86
N SER A 61 -26.77 -11.09 3.36
CA SER A 61 -28.07 -11.63 3.78
C SER A 61 -28.42 -12.86 2.94
N HIS A 62 -28.66 -13.97 3.59
CA HIS A 62 -29.15 -15.20 2.98
C HIS A 62 -30.65 -15.36 3.27
N ALA A 63 -31.45 -15.50 2.19
CA ALA A 63 -32.91 -15.72 2.29
C ALA A 63 -33.67 -14.69 3.16
N GLY A 64 -33.13 -13.46 3.26
CA GLY A 64 -33.73 -12.37 4.05
C GLY A 64 -33.44 -12.42 5.55
N GLU A 65 -32.54 -13.30 6.00
CA GLU A 65 -32.04 -13.34 7.37
C GLU A 65 -31.08 -12.17 7.64
N LEU A 66 -30.94 -11.79 8.90
CA LEU A 66 -29.96 -10.79 9.29
C LEU A 66 -28.55 -11.31 8.99
N PRO A 67 -27.70 -10.51 8.32
CA PRO A 67 -26.34 -10.91 8.01
C PRO A 67 -25.51 -11.22 9.26
N GLU A 68 -24.72 -12.28 9.17
CA GLU A 68 -23.69 -12.62 10.15
C GLU A 68 -22.38 -12.97 9.44
N ALA A 69 -21.26 -12.77 10.13
CA ALA A 69 -19.93 -13.08 9.58
C ALA A 69 -19.00 -13.67 10.65
N ASN A 70 -18.15 -14.60 10.21
CA ASN A 70 -17.02 -15.07 11.00
C ASN A 70 -15.85 -14.08 10.90
N LEU A 71 -15.07 -13.97 11.98
CA LEU A 71 -13.77 -13.33 11.95
C LEU A 71 -12.67 -14.40 11.78
N LEU A 72 -11.51 -13.98 11.30
CA LEU A 72 -10.38 -14.91 11.08
C LEU A 72 -10.00 -15.63 12.37
N PHE A 73 -9.96 -14.92 13.48
CA PHE A 73 -9.71 -15.47 14.81
C PHE A 73 -10.95 -15.30 15.70
N ALA A 74 -11.11 -16.21 16.66
CA ALA A 74 -12.14 -16.06 17.68
C ALA A 74 -11.89 -14.77 18.49
N PRO A 75 -12.79 -13.77 18.44
CA PRO A 75 -12.58 -12.51 19.12
C PRO A 75 -12.74 -12.66 20.63
N ILE A 76 -11.88 -11.97 21.40
CA ILE A 76 -12.02 -11.80 22.85
C ILE A 76 -12.80 -10.52 23.12
N ASP A 77 -12.34 -9.39 22.55
CA ASP A 77 -13.00 -8.08 22.61
C ASP A 77 -12.98 -7.42 21.24
N ILE A 78 -14.11 -6.86 20.80
CA ILE A 78 -14.17 -6.01 19.60
C ILE A 78 -13.82 -4.57 20.01
N LEU A 79 -12.75 -4.04 19.45
CA LEU A 79 -12.25 -2.70 19.77
C LEU A 79 -12.90 -1.63 18.88
N SER A 80 -13.15 -1.93 17.61
CA SER A 80 -13.88 -1.06 16.70
C SER A 80 -14.47 -1.82 15.51
N VAL A 81 -15.60 -1.33 15.00
CA VAL A 81 -16.20 -1.74 13.72
C VAL A 81 -16.42 -0.46 12.90
N LYS A 82 -15.77 -0.36 11.74
CA LYS A 82 -15.81 0.83 10.89
C LYS A 82 -16.11 0.44 9.44
N SER A 83 -16.52 1.43 8.62
CA SER A 83 -16.49 1.29 7.17
C SER A 83 -15.08 0.97 6.68
N ALA A 84 -14.91 0.31 5.55
CA ALA A 84 -13.58 0.10 4.97
C ALA A 84 -12.89 1.44 4.62
N ARG A 85 -13.65 2.51 4.44
CA ARG A 85 -13.15 3.89 4.25
C ARG A 85 -12.65 4.54 5.55
N LEU A 86 -12.87 3.93 6.72
CA LEU A 86 -12.56 4.42 8.07
C LEU A 86 -13.28 5.71 8.49
N ASP A 87 -14.21 6.22 7.69
CA ASP A 87 -14.93 7.47 7.91
C ASP A 87 -16.24 7.31 8.70
N GLN A 88 -16.73 6.07 8.87
CA GLN A 88 -17.94 5.76 9.63
C GLN A 88 -17.65 4.69 10.68
N GLU A 89 -17.98 4.98 11.94
CA GLU A 89 -17.94 4.01 13.03
C GLU A 89 -19.34 3.42 13.33
N TYR A 90 -19.39 2.12 13.56
CA TYR A 90 -20.61 1.36 13.86
C TYR A 90 -20.61 0.90 15.30
N LEU A 91 -21.74 1.06 15.99
CA LEU A 91 -21.85 0.90 17.44
C LEU A 91 -22.43 -0.45 17.82
N GLU A 92 -21.84 -1.07 18.83
CA GLU A 92 -22.36 -2.30 19.44
C GLU A 92 -23.78 -2.09 20.01
N ASN A 93 -24.63 -3.10 19.91
CA ASN A 93 -26.03 -3.08 20.29
C ASN A 93 -26.92 -2.07 19.52
N VAL A 94 -26.36 -1.33 18.56
CA VAL A 94 -27.06 -0.42 17.65
C VAL A 94 -26.96 -0.95 16.22
N ASP A 95 -25.77 -1.18 15.74
CA ASP A 95 -25.51 -1.64 14.38
C ASP A 95 -25.18 -3.14 14.32
N TRP A 96 -24.51 -3.65 15.34
CA TRP A 96 -24.04 -5.03 15.42
C TRP A 96 -24.06 -5.57 16.86
N VAL A 97 -24.02 -6.89 16.95
CA VAL A 97 -23.80 -7.65 18.20
C VAL A 97 -22.80 -8.77 17.94
N LEU A 98 -22.06 -9.19 18.97
CA LEU A 98 -21.24 -10.38 18.93
C LEU A 98 -22.03 -11.54 19.56
N GLU A 99 -22.49 -12.50 18.75
CA GLU A 99 -23.26 -13.64 19.20
C GLU A 99 -22.67 -14.95 18.67
N GLY A 100 -22.42 -15.89 19.56
CA GLY A 100 -21.82 -17.18 19.21
C GLY A 100 -20.43 -17.07 18.56
N GLY A 101 -19.70 -15.98 18.79
CA GLY A 101 -18.39 -15.73 18.19
C GLY A 101 -18.46 -15.10 16.78
N LYS A 102 -19.64 -14.77 16.30
CA LYS A 102 -19.88 -14.13 15.01
C LYS A 102 -20.35 -12.68 15.20
N LEU A 103 -19.95 -11.83 14.28
CA LEU A 103 -20.52 -10.49 14.17
C LEU A 103 -21.85 -10.59 13.44
N GLN A 104 -22.96 -10.21 14.09
CA GLN A 104 -24.30 -10.20 13.52
C GLN A 104 -24.86 -8.78 13.45
N LEU A 105 -25.54 -8.45 12.36
CA LEU A 105 -26.20 -7.15 12.24
C LEU A 105 -27.49 -7.11 13.08
N THR A 106 -27.79 -5.90 13.60
CA THR A 106 -29.09 -5.65 14.24
C THR A 106 -30.16 -5.32 13.18
N PRO A 107 -31.47 -5.42 13.50
CA PRO A 107 -32.54 -5.09 12.55
C PRO A 107 -32.52 -3.64 12.01
N ASN A 108 -31.87 -2.71 12.72
CA ASN A 108 -31.78 -1.31 12.34
C ASN A 108 -30.32 -0.87 12.04
N SER A 109 -29.46 -1.83 11.69
CA SER A 109 -28.06 -1.57 11.39
C SER A 109 -27.87 -0.58 10.25
N ARG A 110 -26.88 0.28 10.39
CA ARG A 110 -26.42 1.20 9.33
C ARG A 110 -25.31 0.54 8.47
N ILE A 111 -24.83 -0.63 8.87
CA ILE A 111 -23.79 -1.36 8.13
C ILE A 111 -24.38 -1.81 6.78
N PRO A 112 -23.73 -1.48 5.66
CA PRO A 112 -24.17 -1.96 4.35
C PRO A 112 -24.01 -3.48 4.25
N TYR A 113 -24.89 -4.11 3.52
CA TYR A 113 -24.80 -5.53 3.20
C TYR A 113 -25.35 -5.79 1.79
N LEU A 114 -25.04 -6.95 1.24
CA LEU A 114 -25.62 -7.43 0.00
C LEU A 114 -26.53 -8.62 0.27
N SER A 115 -27.57 -8.77 -0.52
CA SER A 115 -28.37 -9.99 -0.54
C SER A 115 -27.72 -11.02 -1.49
N THR A 116 -28.06 -12.29 -1.29
CA THR A 116 -27.68 -13.34 -2.24
C THR A 116 -28.14 -13.03 -3.67
N ASP A 117 -29.33 -12.42 -3.83
CA ASP A 117 -29.87 -12.06 -5.15
C ASP A 117 -29.09 -10.91 -5.84
N GLU A 118 -28.39 -10.08 -5.07
CA GLU A 118 -27.50 -9.04 -5.64
C GLU A 118 -26.13 -9.60 -6.05
N LEU A 119 -25.73 -10.74 -5.46
CA LEU A 119 -24.44 -11.37 -5.76
C LEU A 119 -24.52 -12.42 -6.86
N TYR A 120 -25.64 -13.14 -6.99
CA TYR A 120 -25.79 -14.28 -7.88
C TYR A 120 -26.88 -14.05 -8.92
N TYR A 121 -26.56 -14.31 -10.17
CA TYR A 121 -27.41 -14.11 -11.32
C TYR A 121 -27.68 -15.44 -12.03
N SER A 122 -28.89 -15.60 -12.55
CA SER A 122 -29.26 -16.80 -13.32
C SER A 122 -28.53 -16.89 -14.65
N ASN A 123 -28.11 -15.74 -15.20
CA ASN A 123 -27.46 -15.65 -16.51
C ASN A 123 -26.28 -14.68 -16.46
N TYR A 124 -25.29 -14.91 -17.33
CA TYR A 124 -24.21 -13.98 -17.55
C TYR A 124 -24.72 -12.66 -18.16
N ILE A 125 -24.21 -11.55 -17.64
CA ILE A 125 -24.47 -10.19 -18.11
C ILE A 125 -23.10 -9.55 -18.39
N GLU A 126 -22.85 -9.22 -19.65
CA GLU A 126 -21.57 -8.64 -20.08
C GLU A 126 -21.25 -7.35 -19.31
N GLY A 127 -20.00 -7.26 -18.80
CA GLY A 127 -19.53 -6.12 -18.04
C GLY A 127 -20.07 -6.00 -16.60
N VAL A 128 -20.97 -6.90 -16.18
CA VAL A 128 -21.59 -6.88 -14.84
C VAL A 128 -21.29 -8.15 -14.05
N THR A 129 -21.20 -9.28 -14.71
CA THR A 129 -21.04 -10.59 -14.05
C THR A 129 -19.96 -11.43 -14.69
N ILE A 130 -19.46 -12.43 -13.94
CA ILE A 130 -18.57 -13.48 -14.44
C ILE A 130 -19.29 -14.82 -14.37
N PRO A 131 -19.22 -15.67 -15.43
CA PRO A 131 -19.86 -16.99 -15.43
C PRO A 131 -19.35 -17.90 -14.30
N MET A 132 -20.25 -18.67 -13.70
CA MET A 132 -19.93 -19.70 -12.72
C MET A 132 -19.71 -21.05 -13.40
N VAL A 133 -18.89 -21.91 -12.78
CA VAL A 133 -18.57 -23.26 -13.28
C VAL A 133 -19.82 -24.13 -13.39
N ASN A 134 -20.79 -23.98 -12.46
CA ASN A 134 -22.00 -24.79 -12.39
C ASN A 134 -23.25 -24.11 -13.00
N GLY A 135 -23.04 -23.07 -13.83
CA GLY A 135 -24.11 -22.27 -14.42
C GLY A 135 -24.53 -21.07 -13.56
N GLY A 136 -25.15 -20.09 -14.18
CA GLY A 136 -25.35 -18.78 -13.59
C GLY A 136 -24.07 -17.91 -13.65
N ALA A 137 -24.08 -16.83 -12.90
CA ALA A 137 -22.95 -15.91 -12.83
C ALA A 137 -22.90 -15.17 -11.49
N VAL A 138 -21.72 -14.71 -11.07
CA VAL A 138 -21.53 -13.87 -9.90
C VAL A 138 -21.35 -12.42 -10.29
N LEU A 139 -21.77 -11.52 -9.42
CA LEU A 139 -21.52 -10.08 -9.56
C LEU A 139 -20.01 -9.82 -9.69
N TYR A 140 -19.63 -9.00 -10.65
CA TYR A 140 -18.30 -8.50 -10.87
C TYR A 140 -18.34 -6.98 -10.97
N GLN A 141 -17.56 -6.28 -10.18
CA GLN A 141 -17.48 -4.82 -10.21
C GLN A 141 -16.05 -4.36 -9.94
N GLU A 142 -15.51 -3.58 -10.86
CA GLU A 142 -14.27 -2.85 -10.63
C GLU A 142 -14.54 -1.53 -9.86
N GLY A 143 -13.47 -0.87 -9.42
CA GLY A 143 -13.55 0.37 -8.65
C GLY A 143 -13.86 0.11 -7.17
N SER A 144 -14.51 1.06 -6.51
CA SER A 144 -14.73 1.02 -5.06
C SER A 144 -16.01 0.27 -4.62
N TYR A 145 -16.71 -0.38 -5.54
CA TYR A 145 -18.03 -0.97 -5.23
C TYR A 145 -18.03 -1.89 -4.00
N PHE A 146 -17.08 -2.84 -3.93
CA PHE A 146 -16.96 -3.75 -2.80
C PHE A 146 -16.36 -3.06 -1.59
N HIS A 147 -15.34 -2.23 -1.78
CA HIS A 147 -14.73 -1.43 -0.73
C HIS A 147 -15.75 -0.55 0.01
N ASP A 148 -16.66 0.11 -0.71
CA ASP A 148 -17.71 0.96 -0.13
C ASP A 148 -18.76 0.17 0.67
N ARG A 149 -18.79 -1.16 0.57
CA ARG A 149 -19.73 -2.06 1.25
C ARG A 149 -19.08 -2.95 2.29
N GLN A 150 -17.77 -3.04 2.29
CA GLN A 150 -17.01 -3.74 3.30
C GLN A 150 -16.91 -2.92 4.58
N ILE A 151 -16.87 -3.62 5.70
CA ILE A 151 -16.50 -3.08 7.00
C ILE A 151 -15.14 -3.64 7.42
N VAL A 152 -14.49 -2.96 8.34
CA VAL A 152 -13.24 -3.42 8.94
C VAL A 152 -13.40 -3.48 10.46
N ILE A 153 -12.89 -4.57 11.03
CA ILE A 153 -13.01 -4.89 12.45
C ILE A 153 -11.62 -4.95 13.06
N THR A 154 -11.42 -4.19 14.15
CA THR A 154 -10.25 -4.31 15.01
C THR A 154 -10.67 -4.99 16.30
N TYR A 155 -9.98 -6.07 16.67
CA TYR A 155 -10.35 -6.88 17.84
C TYR A 155 -9.13 -7.58 18.44
N THR A 156 -9.27 -7.99 19.72
CA THR A 156 -8.28 -8.84 20.39
C THR A 156 -8.60 -10.31 20.24
N HIS A 157 -7.58 -11.15 20.20
CA HIS A 157 -7.68 -12.61 20.06
C HIS A 157 -6.59 -13.33 20.86
N ALA A 158 -6.66 -14.64 20.95
CA ALA A 158 -5.63 -15.45 21.61
C ALA A 158 -4.28 -15.36 20.87
N ALA A 159 -3.19 -15.39 21.62
CA ALA A 159 -1.86 -15.49 21.03
C ALA A 159 -1.69 -16.79 20.23
N ASN A 160 -0.91 -16.74 19.14
CA ASN A 160 -0.68 -17.88 18.25
C ASN A 160 -1.95 -18.50 17.66
N ALA A 161 -2.93 -17.67 17.34
CA ALA A 161 -4.19 -18.12 16.76
C ALA A 161 -4.08 -18.55 15.29
N TRP A 162 -3.04 -18.09 14.56
CA TRP A 162 -2.78 -18.50 13.18
C TRP A 162 -2.08 -19.86 13.13
N GLU A 163 -2.67 -20.81 12.42
CA GLU A 163 -2.13 -22.16 12.21
C GLU A 163 -1.57 -22.37 10.79
N GLY A 164 -1.80 -21.42 9.90
CA GLY A 164 -1.37 -21.46 8.51
C GLY A 164 0.12 -21.13 8.32
N PRO A 165 0.57 -21.05 7.06
CA PRO A 165 1.97 -20.80 6.73
C PRO A 165 2.43 -19.40 7.17
N VAL A 166 3.68 -19.34 7.65
CA VAL A 166 4.38 -18.10 7.98
C VAL A 166 5.66 -17.98 7.16
N PRO A 167 6.10 -16.77 6.82
CA PRO A 167 7.32 -16.58 6.05
C PRO A 167 8.56 -17.02 6.83
N GLN A 168 9.56 -17.49 6.09
CA GLN A 168 10.88 -17.78 6.63
C GLN A 168 11.86 -16.74 6.09
N LEU A 169 12.75 -16.24 6.95
CA LEU A 169 13.77 -15.28 6.56
C LEU A 169 14.64 -15.87 5.43
N ALA A 170 14.78 -15.12 4.33
CA ALA A 170 15.47 -15.57 3.12
C ALA A 170 16.95 -15.12 3.06
N ASP A 171 17.57 -14.74 4.18
CA ASP A 171 18.91 -14.14 4.22
C ASP A 171 20.02 -15.06 3.68
N ASN A 172 19.88 -16.37 3.86
CA ASN A 172 20.82 -17.35 3.30
C ASN A 172 20.66 -17.57 1.78
N THR A 173 19.55 -17.08 1.20
CA THR A 173 19.24 -17.19 -0.23
C THR A 173 19.50 -15.88 -0.95
N LEU A 174 19.06 -14.75 -0.37
CA LEU A 174 19.14 -13.41 -0.93
C LEU A 174 20.31 -12.63 -0.30
N THR A 175 21.52 -13.20 -0.42
CA THR A 175 22.68 -12.74 0.32
C THR A 175 23.15 -11.34 -0.05
N SER A 176 23.04 -10.96 -1.33
CA SER A 176 23.40 -9.62 -1.82
C SER A 176 22.41 -8.57 -1.33
N THR A 177 21.12 -8.88 -1.38
CA THR A 177 20.03 -8.01 -0.87
C THR A 177 20.23 -7.75 0.64
N PHE A 178 20.40 -8.81 1.44
CA PHE A 178 20.63 -8.65 2.87
C PHE A 178 21.95 -7.96 3.21
N SER A 179 23.00 -8.17 2.43
CA SER A 179 24.26 -7.42 2.61
C SER A 179 24.03 -5.94 2.45
N LYS A 180 23.38 -5.49 1.36
CA LYS A 180 23.07 -4.09 1.14
C LYS A 180 22.17 -3.51 2.24
N LEU A 181 21.07 -4.19 2.57
CA LEU A 181 20.14 -3.75 3.60
C LEU A 181 20.83 -3.57 4.97
N ARG A 182 21.60 -4.58 5.42
CA ARG A 182 22.29 -4.53 6.72
C ARG A 182 23.44 -3.50 6.77
N ASN A 183 24.01 -3.15 5.62
CA ASN A 183 25.06 -2.13 5.53
C ASN A 183 24.51 -0.72 5.30
N GLY A 184 23.20 -0.54 5.14
CA GLY A 184 22.60 0.76 4.82
C GLY A 184 22.91 1.23 3.38
N GLU A 185 23.29 0.30 2.48
CA GLU A 185 23.58 0.62 1.08
C GLU A 185 22.30 0.79 0.27
N PRO A 186 22.28 1.65 -0.76
CA PRO A 186 21.12 1.80 -1.64
C PRO A 186 20.73 0.49 -2.31
N LEU A 187 19.42 0.23 -2.39
CA LEU A 187 18.85 -0.96 -3.00
C LEU A 187 17.77 -0.58 -4.03
N THR A 188 17.86 -1.14 -5.23
CA THR A 188 16.81 -0.98 -6.25
C THR A 188 15.93 -2.23 -6.27
N ILE A 189 14.64 -2.06 -5.96
CA ILE A 189 13.62 -3.10 -6.00
C ILE A 189 12.69 -2.84 -7.18
N VAL A 190 12.52 -3.84 -8.05
CA VAL A 190 11.50 -3.81 -9.12
C VAL A 190 10.43 -4.84 -8.79
N LEU A 191 9.17 -4.40 -8.66
CA LEU A 191 8.00 -5.28 -8.64
C LEU A 191 7.50 -5.45 -10.07
N TYR A 192 7.29 -6.69 -10.47
CA TYR A 192 6.91 -7.05 -11.83
C TYR A 192 5.87 -8.16 -11.88
N GLY A 193 4.67 -7.83 -12.31
CA GLY A 193 3.54 -8.74 -12.30
C GLY A 193 2.33 -8.24 -13.08
N ASP A 194 1.18 -8.76 -12.69
CA ASP A 194 -0.13 -8.42 -13.25
C ASP A 194 -0.87 -7.37 -12.39
N SER A 195 -2.20 -7.31 -12.49
CA SER A 195 -3.05 -6.36 -11.76
C SER A 195 -2.96 -6.50 -10.23
N ILE A 196 -2.70 -7.70 -9.71
CA ILE A 196 -2.52 -7.90 -8.25
C ILE A 196 -1.25 -7.18 -7.77
N ALA A 197 -0.17 -7.28 -8.55
CA ALA A 197 1.08 -6.60 -8.26
C ALA A 197 0.98 -5.08 -8.50
N ASP A 198 0.12 -4.65 -9.42
CA ASP A 198 -0.19 -3.24 -9.64
C ASP A 198 -1.00 -2.62 -8.50
N GLY A 199 -1.67 -3.45 -7.67
CA GLY A 199 -2.50 -3.03 -6.54
C GLY A 199 -3.96 -2.77 -6.91
N SER A 200 -4.42 -3.29 -8.04
CA SER A 200 -5.80 -3.11 -8.53
C SER A 200 -6.84 -3.47 -7.47
N ASN A 201 -7.87 -2.62 -7.32
CA ASN A 201 -8.95 -2.66 -6.34
C ASN A 201 -8.53 -2.48 -4.87
N GLY A 202 -7.27 -2.21 -4.56
CA GLY A 202 -6.89 -1.64 -3.27
C GLY A 202 -7.41 -0.21 -3.12
N SER A 203 -7.60 0.28 -1.89
CA SER A 203 -8.22 1.58 -1.62
C SER A 203 -7.50 2.74 -2.28
N ASN A 204 -6.17 2.74 -2.33
CA ASN A 204 -5.42 3.77 -3.06
C ASN A 204 -5.70 3.73 -4.57
N PHE A 205 -5.69 2.53 -5.16
CA PHE A 205 -5.94 2.35 -6.60
C PHE A 205 -7.33 2.86 -7.02
N VAL A 206 -8.34 2.60 -6.21
CA VAL A 206 -9.73 3.05 -6.49
C VAL A 206 -10.03 4.46 -5.96
N SER A 207 -9.01 5.17 -5.51
CA SER A 207 -9.13 6.55 -4.98
C SER A 207 -10.15 6.68 -3.85
N ALA A 208 -10.17 5.71 -2.94
CA ALA A 208 -11.04 5.69 -1.78
C ALA A 208 -10.22 5.72 -0.48
N PRO A 209 -10.64 6.42 0.57
CA PRO A 209 -10.00 6.27 1.89
C PRO A 209 -10.00 4.79 2.33
N PRO A 210 -8.99 4.32 3.05
CA PRO A 210 -7.87 5.05 3.66
C PRO A 210 -6.66 5.26 2.74
N TYR A 211 -6.77 5.04 1.43
CA TYR A 211 -5.70 5.21 0.45
C TYR A 211 -4.45 4.38 0.79
N LEU A 212 -4.66 3.16 1.26
CA LEU A 212 -3.56 2.28 1.64
C LEU A 212 -2.66 2.02 0.42
N PRO A 213 -1.34 2.27 0.53
CA PRO A 213 -0.41 2.02 -0.57
C PRO A 213 -0.48 0.59 -1.08
N SER A 214 -0.07 0.36 -2.33
CA SER A 214 0.05 -0.99 -2.88
C SER A 214 0.94 -1.87 -2.00
N TRP A 215 0.73 -3.18 -2.01
CA TRP A 215 1.51 -4.09 -1.17
C TRP A 215 3.02 -4.01 -1.43
N GLY A 216 3.44 -3.74 -2.67
CA GLY A 216 4.85 -3.56 -3.00
C GLY A 216 5.46 -2.28 -2.42
N GLU A 217 4.70 -1.19 -2.39
CA GLU A 217 5.10 0.06 -1.73
C GLU A 217 5.21 -0.13 -0.22
N MET A 218 4.24 -0.83 0.41
CA MET A 218 4.30 -1.16 1.83
C MET A 218 5.54 -1.99 2.17
N VAL A 219 5.91 -2.96 1.32
CA VAL A 219 7.17 -3.73 1.47
C VAL A 219 8.38 -2.81 1.44
N ALA A 220 8.52 -2.00 0.40
CA ALA A 220 9.68 -1.12 0.23
C ALA A 220 9.82 -0.15 1.39
N GLN A 221 8.73 0.50 1.80
CA GLN A 221 8.72 1.44 2.91
C GLN A 221 9.11 0.76 4.23
N THR A 222 8.53 -0.40 4.54
CA THR A 222 8.84 -1.13 5.78
C THR A 222 10.30 -1.57 5.85
N LEU A 223 10.88 -2.02 4.75
CA LEU A 223 12.29 -2.41 4.70
C LEU A 223 13.21 -1.20 4.84
N GLU A 224 12.89 -0.09 4.16
CA GLU A 224 13.65 1.14 4.28
C GLU A 224 13.64 1.66 5.72
N ASP A 225 12.47 1.66 6.38
CA ASP A 225 12.32 2.12 7.76
C ASP A 225 13.06 1.21 8.76
N HIS A 226 13.06 -0.11 8.50
CA HIS A 226 13.72 -1.07 9.37
C HIS A 226 15.24 -1.06 9.25
N TYR A 227 15.78 -1.08 8.02
CA TYR A 227 17.22 -1.20 7.79
C TYR A 227 17.96 0.13 7.72
N GLY A 228 17.24 1.18 7.45
CA GLY A 228 17.89 2.44 7.19
C GLY A 228 18.52 2.58 5.80
N SER A 229 18.34 1.61 4.92
CA SER A 229 18.81 1.65 3.53
C SER A 229 17.89 2.50 2.67
N HIS A 230 18.44 3.26 1.73
CA HIS A 230 17.61 3.91 0.73
C HIS A 230 17.10 2.88 -0.29
N ILE A 231 15.79 2.76 -0.45
CA ILE A 231 15.17 1.85 -1.41
C ILE A 231 14.55 2.62 -2.57
N THR A 232 15.09 2.44 -3.77
CA THR A 232 14.43 2.85 -5.00
C THR A 232 13.44 1.75 -5.40
N PHE A 233 12.15 2.01 -5.20
CA PHE A 233 11.08 1.08 -5.56
C PHE A 233 10.45 1.47 -6.89
N LEU A 234 10.34 0.49 -7.82
CA LEU A 234 9.73 0.66 -9.13
C LEU A 234 8.67 -0.42 -9.35
N ASN A 235 7.40 -0.05 -9.43
CA ASN A 235 6.35 -0.96 -9.86
C ASN A 235 6.25 -0.95 -11.38
N GLN A 236 6.63 -2.05 -12.02
CA GLN A 236 6.61 -2.26 -13.46
C GLN A 236 5.51 -3.23 -13.91
N SER A 237 4.57 -3.52 -13.00
CA SER A 237 3.43 -4.40 -13.25
C SER A 237 2.42 -3.74 -14.19
N VAL A 238 1.61 -4.57 -14.85
CA VAL A 238 0.57 -4.08 -15.76
C VAL A 238 -0.67 -4.97 -15.65
N GLY A 239 -1.81 -4.36 -15.36
CA GLY A 239 -3.09 -5.05 -15.26
C GLY A 239 -3.45 -5.86 -16.50
N GLY A 240 -4.09 -7.02 -16.32
CA GLY A 240 -4.53 -7.89 -17.40
C GLY A 240 -3.44 -8.68 -18.13
N THR A 241 -2.16 -8.58 -17.69
CA THR A 241 -1.04 -9.28 -18.34
C THR A 241 -0.76 -10.64 -17.73
N ALA A 242 -0.15 -11.53 -18.52
CA ALA A 242 0.29 -12.87 -18.13
C ALA A 242 1.81 -13.02 -18.24
N SER A 243 2.38 -14.09 -17.70
CA SER A 243 3.83 -14.33 -17.66
C SER A 243 4.49 -14.35 -19.04
N GLN A 244 3.77 -14.71 -20.10
CA GLN A 244 4.28 -14.66 -21.48
C GLN A 244 4.56 -13.21 -21.91
N TRP A 245 3.65 -12.29 -21.60
CA TRP A 245 3.88 -10.86 -21.81
C TRP A 245 5.05 -10.38 -20.94
N GLY A 246 5.09 -10.82 -19.67
CA GLY A 246 6.18 -10.53 -18.76
C GLY A 246 7.54 -10.93 -19.32
N ALA A 247 7.66 -12.15 -19.88
CA ALA A 247 8.88 -12.62 -20.51
C ALA A 247 9.29 -11.76 -21.72
N ALA A 248 8.32 -11.34 -22.54
CA ALA A 248 8.58 -10.51 -23.71
C ALA A 248 9.01 -9.07 -23.37
N GLN A 249 8.55 -8.52 -22.25
CA GLN A 249 8.81 -7.13 -21.84
C GLN A 249 9.92 -6.97 -20.79
N ALA A 250 10.46 -8.07 -20.25
CA ALA A 250 11.42 -8.05 -19.15
C ALA A 250 12.67 -7.19 -19.40
N ALA A 251 13.14 -7.13 -20.65
CA ALA A 251 14.31 -6.31 -21.02
C ALA A 251 14.06 -4.81 -20.78
N ASN A 252 12.91 -4.32 -21.23
CA ASN A 252 12.59 -2.89 -21.17
C ASN A 252 12.04 -2.45 -19.81
N ARG A 253 11.24 -3.32 -19.16
CA ARG A 253 10.55 -2.98 -17.91
C ARG A 253 11.33 -3.33 -16.67
N VAL A 254 12.21 -4.32 -16.73
CA VAL A 254 12.95 -4.77 -15.54
C VAL A 254 14.45 -4.58 -15.71
N ALA A 255 15.07 -5.22 -16.72
CA ALA A 255 16.51 -5.20 -16.89
C ALA A 255 17.07 -3.79 -17.13
N ALA A 256 16.33 -2.91 -17.82
CA ALA A 256 16.72 -1.51 -18.06
C ALA A 256 16.93 -0.70 -16.78
N HIS A 257 16.33 -1.09 -15.65
CA HIS A 257 16.48 -0.45 -14.34
C HIS A 257 17.64 -0.99 -13.51
N ASN A 258 18.35 -2.01 -14.00
CA ASN A 258 19.47 -2.66 -13.30
C ASN A 258 19.15 -3.00 -11.83
N PRO A 259 18.05 -3.74 -11.54
CA PRO A 259 17.58 -3.97 -10.17
C PRO A 259 18.52 -4.86 -9.38
N ASP A 260 18.61 -4.64 -8.06
CA ASP A 260 19.25 -5.53 -7.12
C ASP A 260 18.34 -6.71 -6.74
N LEU A 261 17.05 -6.40 -6.51
CA LEU A 261 16.01 -7.35 -6.19
C LEU A 261 14.82 -7.18 -7.14
N VAL A 262 14.35 -8.29 -7.69
CA VAL A 262 13.11 -8.32 -8.48
C VAL A 262 12.08 -9.18 -7.77
N ILE A 263 10.90 -8.63 -7.51
CA ILE A 263 9.75 -9.36 -7.02
C ILE A 263 8.87 -9.68 -8.22
N VAL A 264 8.75 -10.96 -8.58
CA VAL A 264 7.99 -11.43 -9.75
C VAL A 264 6.67 -12.03 -9.28
N ALA A 265 5.53 -11.45 -9.71
CA ALA A 265 4.19 -11.79 -9.22
C ALA A 265 3.18 -11.91 -10.39
N PHE A 266 3.40 -12.86 -11.29
CA PHE A 266 2.46 -13.30 -12.31
C PHE A 266 1.75 -14.59 -11.88
N GLY A 267 0.68 -14.94 -12.59
CA GLY A 267 0.03 -16.25 -12.47
C GLY A 267 -1.50 -16.18 -12.40
N MET A 268 -2.07 -15.04 -12.03
CA MET A 268 -3.52 -14.91 -11.96
C MET A 268 -4.15 -15.03 -13.35
N ASN A 269 -3.70 -14.22 -14.30
CA ASN A 269 -4.20 -14.25 -15.68
C ASN A 269 -3.64 -15.44 -16.48
N ASP A 270 -2.46 -15.94 -16.13
CA ASP A 270 -1.92 -17.18 -16.71
C ASP A 270 -2.85 -18.39 -16.44
N GLY A 271 -3.38 -18.46 -15.20
CA GLY A 271 -4.20 -19.57 -14.79
C GLY A 271 -5.60 -19.58 -15.37
N SER A 272 -6.03 -18.45 -15.93
CA SER A 272 -7.38 -18.22 -16.41
C SER A 272 -7.37 -18.09 -17.93
N GLY A 273 -8.05 -19.00 -18.61
CA GLY A 273 -8.34 -18.88 -20.02
C GLY A 273 -9.72 -18.24 -20.27
N THR A 274 -10.29 -18.50 -21.44
CA THR A 274 -11.67 -18.15 -21.80
C THR A 274 -12.69 -19.14 -21.26
N GLY A 275 -12.22 -20.24 -20.65
CA GLY A 275 -13.01 -21.29 -20.04
C GLY A 275 -12.14 -22.24 -19.20
N VAL A 276 -12.77 -23.19 -18.50
CA VAL A 276 -12.06 -24.17 -17.68
C VAL A 276 -11.14 -25.04 -18.58
N GLY A 277 -9.86 -25.12 -18.22
CA GLY A 277 -8.83 -25.87 -18.95
C GLY A 277 -8.07 -25.07 -20.01
N ASP A 278 -8.40 -23.78 -20.20
CA ASP A 278 -7.74 -22.94 -21.21
C ASP A 278 -6.50 -22.19 -20.65
N GLY A 279 -6.22 -22.30 -19.36
CA GLY A 279 -5.09 -21.65 -18.70
C GLY A 279 -3.73 -22.17 -19.20
N VAL A 280 -2.71 -21.35 -19.04
CA VAL A 280 -1.33 -21.67 -19.39
C VAL A 280 -0.82 -22.85 -18.57
N SER A 281 -0.28 -23.88 -19.22
CA SER A 281 0.24 -25.04 -18.48
C SER A 281 1.37 -24.62 -17.51
N PRO A 282 1.50 -25.29 -16.34
CA PRO A 282 2.53 -24.97 -15.36
C PRO A 282 3.95 -25.01 -15.91
N SER A 283 4.23 -25.87 -16.90
CA SER A 283 5.54 -25.95 -17.55
C SER A 283 5.84 -24.74 -18.44
N VAL A 284 4.84 -24.22 -19.16
CA VAL A 284 4.97 -22.99 -19.97
C VAL A 284 5.14 -21.78 -19.05
N PHE A 285 4.32 -21.67 -17.99
CA PHE A 285 4.47 -20.64 -16.95
C PHE A 285 5.91 -20.62 -16.38
N LYS A 286 6.44 -21.81 -15.98
CA LYS A 286 7.81 -21.94 -15.50
C LYS A 286 8.84 -21.38 -16.48
N ASN A 287 8.70 -21.72 -17.76
CA ASN A 287 9.61 -21.26 -18.81
C ASN A 287 9.56 -19.74 -18.99
N ASN A 288 8.38 -19.14 -18.88
CA ASN A 288 8.22 -17.68 -18.94
C ASN A 288 8.95 -17.00 -17.76
N ILE A 289 8.78 -17.52 -16.53
CA ILE A 289 9.46 -16.98 -15.33
C ILE A 289 10.99 -17.13 -15.47
N LEU A 290 11.48 -18.28 -15.94
CA LEU A 290 12.90 -18.48 -16.22
C LEU A 290 13.43 -17.50 -17.28
N SER A 291 12.64 -17.19 -18.29
CA SER A 291 12.98 -16.19 -19.31
C SER A 291 13.12 -14.78 -18.70
N ILE A 292 12.23 -14.38 -17.78
CA ILE A 292 12.33 -13.11 -17.06
C ILE A 292 13.65 -13.05 -16.28
N ILE A 293 13.93 -14.08 -15.46
CA ILE A 293 15.16 -14.17 -14.64
C ILE A 293 16.41 -14.06 -15.52
N ASN A 294 16.47 -14.85 -16.59
CA ASN A 294 17.62 -14.88 -17.49
C ASN A 294 17.83 -13.54 -18.21
N THR A 295 16.74 -12.87 -18.62
CA THR A 295 16.81 -11.56 -19.27
C THR A 295 17.40 -10.51 -18.31
N VAL A 296 16.96 -10.49 -17.06
CA VAL A 296 17.48 -9.55 -16.06
C VAL A 296 18.96 -9.86 -15.75
N ARG A 297 19.29 -11.14 -15.55
CA ARG A 297 20.68 -11.55 -15.24
C ARG A 297 21.66 -11.39 -16.38
N ALA A 298 21.18 -11.28 -17.60
CA ALA A 298 22.03 -10.92 -18.74
C ALA A 298 22.57 -9.49 -18.61
N THR A 299 21.87 -8.58 -17.92
CA THR A 299 22.29 -7.21 -17.65
C THR A 299 22.90 -7.06 -16.26
N ASN A 300 22.25 -7.60 -15.24
CA ASN A 300 22.76 -7.66 -13.87
C ASN A 300 22.88 -9.10 -13.39
N PRO A 301 24.06 -9.75 -13.50
CA PRO A 301 24.26 -11.14 -13.08
C PRO A 301 24.03 -11.40 -11.59
N ASN A 302 24.10 -10.34 -10.76
CA ASN A 302 23.92 -10.41 -9.30
C ASN A 302 22.50 -10.14 -8.85
N ALA A 303 21.57 -9.87 -9.77
CA ALA A 303 20.17 -9.66 -9.42
C ALA A 303 19.58 -10.88 -8.71
N GLU A 304 18.92 -10.62 -7.59
CA GLU A 304 18.22 -11.62 -6.78
C GLU A 304 16.71 -11.51 -6.99
N PHE A 305 15.98 -12.59 -6.65
CA PHE A 305 14.55 -12.68 -6.98
C PHE A 305 13.72 -13.22 -5.83
N VAL A 306 12.54 -12.65 -5.64
CA VAL A 306 11.43 -13.26 -4.88
C VAL A 306 10.32 -13.61 -5.89
N LEU A 307 10.03 -14.90 -6.03
CA LEU A 307 8.95 -15.39 -6.89
C LEU A 307 7.69 -15.58 -6.05
N VAL A 308 6.64 -14.85 -6.36
CA VAL A 308 5.40 -14.83 -5.57
C VAL A 308 4.33 -15.69 -6.24
N GLY A 309 3.88 -16.74 -5.55
CA GLY A 309 2.70 -17.51 -5.95
C GLY A 309 1.45 -16.65 -5.81
N THR A 310 0.62 -16.61 -6.84
CA THR A 310 -0.62 -15.81 -6.82
C THR A 310 -1.62 -16.35 -5.79
N THR A 311 -2.49 -15.50 -5.27
CA THR A 311 -3.69 -15.93 -4.53
C THR A 311 -4.65 -16.69 -5.46
N LEU A 312 -5.64 -17.34 -4.90
CA LEU A 312 -6.67 -18.05 -5.68
C LEU A 312 -7.75 -17.05 -6.12
N PRO A 313 -8.29 -17.16 -7.33
CA PRO A 313 -9.50 -16.45 -7.71
C PRO A 313 -10.73 -17.09 -7.05
N ASN A 314 -11.90 -16.46 -7.20
CA ASN A 314 -13.16 -16.99 -6.74
C ASN A 314 -13.44 -18.37 -7.37
N SER A 315 -13.48 -19.40 -6.52
CA SER A 315 -13.62 -20.81 -6.94
C SER A 315 -14.97 -21.15 -7.58
N GLU A 316 -15.98 -20.31 -7.41
CA GLU A 316 -17.27 -20.49 -8.05
C GLU A 316 -17.26 -20.12 -9.54
N THR A 317 -16.26 -19.31 -9.97
CA THR A 317 -16.15 -18.78 -11.32
C THR A 317 -15.30 -19.65 -12.24
N ILE A 318 -15.55 -19.51 -13.55
CA ILE A 318 -14.70 -20.14 -14.57
C ILE A 318 -13.27 -19.55 -14.61
N PHE A 319 -12.98 -18.54 -13.78
CA PHE A 319 -11.67 -17.90 -13.71
C PHE A 319 -10.62 -18.77 -13.00
N LEU A 320 -11.04 -19.64 -12.07
CA LEU A 320 -10.15 -20.61 -11.42
C LEU A 320 -9.85 -21.78 -12.35
N ASP A 321 -8.57 -22.00 -12.65
CA ASP A 321 -8.10 -23.17 -13.43
C ASP A 321 -6.67 -23.59 -13.01
N GLN A 322 -5.61 -23.00 -13.59
CA GLN A 322 -4.23 -23.44 -13.39
C GLN A 322 -3.50 -22.77 -12.21
N GLN A 323 -4.05 -21.71 -11.62
CA GLN A 323 -3.41 -20.93 -10.55
C GLN A 323 -2.91 -21.79 -9.37
N PRO A 324 -3.63 -22.82 -8.90
CA PRO A 324 -3.18 -23.65 -7.76
C PRO A 324 -1.87 -24.41 -8.03
N TYR A 325 -1.50 -24.61 -9.28
CA TYR A 325 -0.36 -25.45 -9.67
C TYR A 325 0.92 -24.65 -9.92
N TYR A 326 0.86 -23.32 -10.02
CA TYR A 326 2.01 -22.50 -10.39
C TYR A 326 3.05 -22.39 -9.29
N PHE A 327 2.65 -22.35 -8.02
CA PHE A 327 3.63 -22.23 -6.95
C PHE A 327 4.65 -23.38 -6.94
N THR A 328 4.24 -24.60 -7.25
CA THR A 328 5.15 -25.75 -7.37
C THR A 328 6.27 -25.50 -8.39
N GLN A 329 5.96 -24.77 -9.47
CA GLN A 329 6.96 -24.40 -10.47
C GLN A 329 7.91 -23.32 -9.96
N LEU A 330 7.38 -22.29 -9.27
CA LEU A 330 8.19 -21.24 -8.64
C LEU A 330 9.14 -21.81 -7.60
N GLN A 331 8.65 -22.71 -6.74
CA GLN A 331 9.45 -23.41 -5.75
C GLN A 331 10.56 -24.28 -6.41
N SER A 332 10.23 -24.93 -7.53
CA SER A 332 11.22 -25.71 -8.31
C SER A 332 12.34 -24.82 -8.86
N ILE A 333 12.04 -23.60 -9.29
CA ILE A 333 13.04 -22.60 -9.73
C ILE A 333 13.89 -22.19 -8.52
N ALA A 334 13.26 -21.77 -7.42
CA ALA A 334 13.96 -21.34 -6.20
C ALA A 334 14.91 -22.42 -5.64
N ASN A 335 14.50 -23.68 -5.68
CA ASN A 335 15.33 -24.81 -5.20
C ASN A 335 16.56 -25.09 -6.08
N THR A 336 16.61 -24.60 -7.32
CA THR A 336 17.68 -24.90 -8.28
C THR A 336 18.53 -23.71 -8.68
N MET A 337 18.09 -22.49 -8.38
CA MET A 337 18.77 -21.25 -8.75
C MET A 337 19.21 -20.47 -7.51
N THR A 338 20.49 -20.13 -7.43
CA THR A 338 21.04 -19.28 -6.37
C THR A 338 20.44 -17.87 -6.45
N GLY A 339 20.21 -17.22 -5.32
CA GLY A 339 19.65 -15.86 -5.27
C GLY A 339 18.19 -15.79 -5.73
N VAL A 340 17.44 -16.87 -5.57
CA VAL A 340 16.01 -16.94 -5.88
C VAL A 340 15.26 -17.55 -4.70
N ALA A 341 14.34 -16.80 -4.11
CA ALA A 341 13.42 -17.24 -3.06
C ALA A 341 11.98 -17.32 -3.60
N ALA A 342 11.09 -18.04 -2.93
CA ALA A 342 9.70 -18.17 -3.32
C ALA A 342 8.76 -17.90 -2.14
N ALA A 343 7.71 -17.08 -2.38
CA ALA A 343 6.67 -16.72 -1.43
C ALA A 343 5.36 -17.42 -1.81
N ASN A 344 4.79 -18.25 -0.91
CA ASN A 344 3.61 -19.05 -1.23
C ASN A 344 2.30 -18.37 -0.81
N MET A 345 1.88 -17.35 -1.52
CA MET A 345 0.61 -16.69 -1.25
C MET A 345 -0.61 -17.55 -1.65
N THR A 346 -0.43 -18.54 -2.53
CA THR A 346 -1.49 -19.51 -2.88
C THR A 346 -1.93 -20.30 -1.65
N VAL A 347 -0.99 -20.84 -0.87
CA VAL A 347 -1.31 -21.61 0.35
C VAL A 347 -1.80 -20.69 1.47
N VAL A 348 -1.23 -19.49 1.62
CA VAL A 348 -1.75 -18.49 2.58
C VAL A 348 -3.23 -18.19 2.31
N HIS A 349 -3.58 -17.93 1.05
CA HIS A 349 -4.98 -17.65 0.69
C HIS A 349 -5.89 -18.87 0.84
N SER A 350 -5.39 -20.09 0.54
CA SER A 350 -6.14 -21.32 0.80
C SER A 350 -6.48 -21.46 2.28
N GLU A 351 -5.54 -21.19 3.17
CA GLU A 351 -5.78 -21.24 4.63
C GLU A 351 -6.77 -20.17 5.07
N LEU A 352 -6.65 -18.94 4.55
CA LEU A 352 -7.63 -17.89 4.84
C LEU A 352 -9.04 -18.28 4.44
N LEU A 353 -9.21 -18.97 3.31
CA LEU A 353 -10.51 -19.43 2.80
C LEU A 353 -11.16 -20.55 3.65
N GLU A 354 -10.41 -21.22 4.53
CA GLU A 354 -10.98 -22.13 5.53
C GLU A 354 -11.73 -21.40 6.66
N HIS A 355 -11.43 -20.10 6.85
CA HIS A 355 -11.95 -19.29 7.95
C HIS A 355 -12.86 -18.16 7.47
N LYS A 356 -12.63 -17.63 6.27
CA LYS A 356 -13.29 -16.45 5.70
C LYS A 356 -13.92 -16.77 4.34
N THR A 357 -14.91 -16.01 3.98
CA THR A 357 -15.48 -16.09 2.62
C THR A 357 -14.58 -15.33 1.64
N PHE A 358 -14.61 -15.70 0.37
CA PHE A 358 -13.84 -15.02 -0.67
C PHE A 358 -14.20 -13.53 -0.76
N ILE A 359 -15.48 -13.20 -0.58
CA ILE A 359 -15.99 -11.84 -0.71
C ILE A 359 -15.51 -10.90 0.41
N ASP A 360 -15.05 -11.43 1.53
CA ASP A 360 -14.44 -10.64 2.61
C ASP A 360 -13.07 -10.08 2.23
N MET A 361 -12.40 -10.71 1.27
CA MET A 361 -10.98 -10.50 0.96
C MET A 361 -10.74 -9.94 -0.46
N THR A 362 -11.81 -9.66 -1.20
CA THR A 362 -11.73 -9.24 -2.60
C THR A 362 -12.20 -7.82 -2.80
N GLY A 363 -11.61 -7.14 -3.80
CA GLY A 363 -12.05 -5.82 -4.26
C GLY A 363 -12.99 -5.86 -5.48
N ASN A 364 -13.13 -7.02 -6.17
CA ASN A 364 -13.96 -7.14 -7.38
C ASN A 364 -14.80 -8.43 -7.46
N ASN A 365 -14.75 -9.30 -6.45
CA ASN A 365 -15.43 -10.60 -6.35
C ASN A 365 -14.94 -11.69 -7.33
N VAL A 366 -13.82 -11.49 -8.00
CA VAL A 366 -13.28 -12.46 -8.96
C VAL A 366 -11.83 -12.82 -8.67
N ASN A 367 -10.92 -11.85 -8.60
CA ASN A 367 -9.50 -12.14 -8.52
C ASN A 367 -8.65 -11.04 -7.86
N HIS A 368 -9.13 -9.81 -7.72
CA HIS A 368 -8.34 -8.74 -7.12
C HIS A 368 -8.48 -8.72 -5.60
N PRO A 369 -7.38 -8.64 -4.84
CA PRO A 369 -7.41 -8.49 -3.40
C PRO A 369 -7.95 -7.11 -2.99
N ASN A 370 -8.60 -7.04 -1.83
CA ASN A 370 -8.84 -5.80 -1.14
C ASN A 370 -7.63 -5.42 -0.25
N ASP A 371 -7.74 -4.34 0.53
CA ASP A 371 -6.67 -3.88 1.43
C ASP A 371 -6.25 -4.95 2.45
N PHE A 372 -7.17 -5.75 2.97
CA PHE A 372 -6.86 -6.80 3.94
C PHE A 372 -5.97 -7.88 3.32
N LEU A 373 -6.34 -8.42 2.17
CA LEU A 373 -5.54 -9.45 1.49
C LEU A 373 -4.23 -8.86 0.92
N SER A 374 -4.24 -7.60 0.49
CA SER A 374 -3.01 -6.87 0.09
C SER A 374 -2.01 -6.75 1.24
N ARG A 375 -2.48 -6.55 2.48
CA ARG A 375 -1.63 -6.54 3.68
C ARG A 375 -1.00 -7.92 3.95
N TRP A 376 -1.70 -9.02 3.69
CA TRP A 376 -1.12 -10.37 3.75
C TRP A 376 0.06 -10.53 2.79
N TYR A 377 -0.07 -10.03 1.55
CA TYR A 377 1.06 -10.01 0.61
C TYR A 377 2.25 -9.23 1.19
N ALA A 378 2.00 -7.99 1.61
CA ALA A 378 3.05 -7.12 2.12
C ALA A 378 3.75 -7.72 3.34
N GLN A 379 2.98 -8.15 4.34
CA GLN A 379 3.50 -8.73 5.57
C GLN A 379 4.28 -10.02 5.32
N PHE A 380 3.81 -10.89 4.42
CA PHE A 380 4.49 -12.14 4.10
C PHE A 380 5.85 -11.88 3.42
N ILE A 381 5.90 -10.99 2.43
CA ILE A 381 7.14 -10.60 1.76
C ILE A 381 8.10 -9.90 2.74
N VAL A 382 7.58 -8.99 3.56
CA VAL A 382 8.39 -8.36 4.63
C VAL A 382 8.94 -9.41 5.59
N GLY A 383 8.15 -10.38 6.01
CA GLY A 383 8.61 -11.44 6.89
C GLY A 383 9.75 -12.31 6.29
N MET A 384 9.83 -12.39 4.95
CA MET A 384 10.97 -13.03 4.26
C MET A 384 12.22 -12.14 4.21
N LEU A 385 12.06 -10.81 4.25
CA LEU A 385 13.14 -9.85 3.98
C LEU A 385 13.56 -9.04 5.22
N LYS A 386 12.78 -9.03 6.28
CA LYS A 386 13.04 -8.26 7.51
C LYS A 386 13.70 -9.15 8.57
N ASP A 387 14.99 -8.95 8.78
CA ASP A 387 15.73 -9.56 9.88
C ASP A 387 15.38 -8.86 11.20
N THR A 388 14.52 -9.46 11.99
CA THR A 388 14.10 -8.88 13.28
C THR A 388 15.20 -8.87 14.34
N ALA A 389 16.28 -9.62 14.12
CA ALA A 389 17.47 -9.59 14.97
C ALA A 389 18.44 -8.46 14.61
N PHE A 390 18.26 -7.86 13.42
CA PHE A 390 19.06 -6.72 13.00
C PHE A 390 18.64 -5.47 13.80
N VAL A 391 19.62 -4.86 14.44
CA VAL A 391 19.44 -3.56 15.10
C VAL A 391 20.25 -2.54 14.30
N PRO A 392 19.62 -1.55 13.67
CA PRO A 392 20.34 -0.48 13.01
C PRO A 392 21.32 0.17 13.99
N THR A 393 22.55 0.43 13.56
CA THR A 393 23.57 1.09 14.38
C THR A 393 23.15 2.50 14.81
N GLN A 394 22.19 3.09 14.09
CA GLN A 394 21.43 4.27 14.48
C GLN A 394 19.96 4.03 14.08
N ALA A 395 19.05 4.17 15.04
CA ALA A 395 17.63 4.19 14.70
C ALA A 395 17.37 5.39 13.77
N ALA A 396 17.00 5.12 12.55
CA ALA A 396 16.60 6.17 11.63
C ALA A 396 15.27 6.74 12.12
N ASN A 397 15.30 7.90 12.76
CA ASN A 397 14.09 8.61 13.11
C ASN A 397 13.57 9.32 11.86
N ILE A 398 12.49 8.81 11.31
CA ILE A 398 11.72 9.48 10.28
C ILE A 398 10.91 10.58 10.97
N ARG A 399 11.09 11.83 10.51
CA ARG A 399 10.33 12.98 10.98
C ARG A 399 9.59 13.60 9.82
N ARG A 400 8.26 13.45 9.85
CA ARG A 400 7.37 14.16 8.94
C ARG A 400 7.29 15.63 9.35
N ILE A 401 7.41 16.54 8.39
CA ILE A 401 7.29 17.99 8.61
C ILE A 401 5.94 18.47 8.09
N TYR A 402 5.48 17.95 6.93
CA TYR A 402 4.22 18.32 6.31
C TYR A 402 3.47 17.07 5.89
N SER A 403 2.23 16.93 6.41
CA SER A 403 1.29 15.84 6.11
C SER A 403 0.12 16.29 5.24
N PHE A 404 -0.11 17.60 5.15
CA PHE A 404 -1.23 18.27 4.50
C PHE A 404 -2.62 17.99 5.07
N GLU A 405 -2.74 17.21 6.14
CA GLU A 405 -4.01 16.84 6.78
C GLU A 405 -4.78 18.06 7.36
N THR A 406 -4.08 19.14 7.67
CA THR A 406 -4.65 20.37 8.19
C THR A 406 -4.68 21.53 7.16
N GLY A 407 -4.61 21.21 5.87
CA GLY A 407 -4.60 22.18 4.78
C GLY A 407 -3.24 22.31 4.11
N VAL A 408 -2.98 23.41 3.42
CA VAL A 408 -1.74 23.62 2.66
C VAL A 408 -0.49 23.87 3.52
N GLN A 409 -0.65 24.00 4.84
CA GLN A 409 0.45 24.13 5.82
C GLN A 409 1.53 25.15 5.44
N GLY A 410 1.13 26.30 4.88
CA GLY A 410 2.04 27.38 4.46
C GLY A 410 2.65 27.21 3.07
N TRP A 411 2.41 26.08 2.38
CA TRP A 411 2.84 25.93 1.00
C TRP A 411 2.08 26.83 0.05
N GLY A 412 2.77 27.41 -0.91
CA GLY A 412 2.23 28.34 -1.88
C GLY A 412 2.78 28.16 -3.29
N VAL A 413 2.24 28.98 -4.20
CA VAL A 413 2.65 28.98 -5.60
C VAL A 413 4.09 29.47 -5.76
N GLY A 414 4.83 28.80 -6.60
CA GLY A 414 6.13 29.22 -7.08
C GLY A 414 6.11 29.41 -8.60
N GLU A 415 7.22 29.11 -9.28
CA GLU A 415 7.34 29.29 -10.72
C GLU A 415 6.35 28.41 -11.48
N ASN A 416 5.65 29.00 -12.46
CA ASN A 416 4.75 28.31 -13.40
C ASN A 416 3.63 27.48 -12.75
N VAL A 417 3.18 27.82 -11.55
CA VAL A 417 2.05 27.24 -10.85
C VAL A 417 0.99 28.31 -10.62
N ASN A 418 -0.29 27.99 -10.88
CA ASN A 418 -1.41 28.92 -10.76
C ASN A 418 -2.06 28.90 -9.37
N SER A 419 -2.19 27.71 -8.79
CA SER A 419 -2.83 27.52 -7.48
C SER A 419 -2.27 26.31 -6.76
N VAL A 420 -2.39 26.32 -5.44
CA VAL A 420 -2.04 25.23 -4.52
C VAL A 420 -3.21 25.01 -3.55
N ASN A 421 -3.68 23.78 -3.41
CA ASN A 421 -4.79 23.41 -2.55
C ASN A 421 -4.48 22.10 -1.82
N ALA A 422 -5.05 21.90 -0.64
CA ALA A 422 -5.13 20.57 -0.03
C ALA A 422 -6.37 19.85 -0.59
N VAL A 423 -6.19 18.64 -1.08
CA VAL A 423 -7.23 17.88 -1.78
C VAL A 423 -7.31 16.44 -1.28
N THR A 424 -8.54 15.91 -1.16
CA THR A 424 -8.78 14.51 -0.76
C THR A 424 -8.70 13.55 -1.95
N SER A 425 -9.20 13.99 -3.10
CA SER A 425 -9.13 13.27 -4.36
C SER A 425 -9.34 14.25 -5.50
N ILE A 426 -8.98 13.89 -6.70
CA ILE A 426 -9.19 14.72 -7.88
C ILE A 426 -10.18 14.00 -8.79
N ALA A 427 -11.23 14.69 -9.22
CA ALA A 427 -12.12 14.19 -10.25
C ALA A 427 -11.30 13.83 -11.51
N ASN A 428 -11.41 12.58 -11.96
CA ASN A 428 -10.66 11.99 -13.09
C ASN A 428 -9.16 11.74 -12.83
N TRP A 429 -8.71 11.71 -11.60
CA TRP A 429 -7.37 11.27 -11.24
C TRP A 429 -7.45 9.87 -10.61
N PRO A 430 -6.61 8.89 -11.03
CA PRO A 430 -6.75 7.51 -10.55
C PRO A 430 -6.28 7.29 -9.10
N PHE A 431 -5.67 8.30 -8.44
CA PHE A 431 -5.03 8.11 -7.14
C PHE A 431 -5.47 9.15 -6.12
N GLY A 432 -5.67 8.71 -4.87
CA GLY A 432 -5.88 9.55 -3.70
C GLY A 432 -4.57 10.07 -3.11
N PRO A 433 -4.61 10.71 -1.91
CA PRO A 433 -3.42 11.04 -1.13
C PRO A 433 -2.52 9.81 -0.92
N GLN A 434 -1.22 10.03 -0.80
CA GLN A 434 -0.27 8.95 -0.53
C GLN A 434 -0.46 8.39 0.89
N GLN A 435 -0.79 9.27 1.83
CA GLN A 435 -1.08 8.91 3.21
C GLN A 435 -2.12 9.85 3.80
N GLY A 436 -3.00 9.32 4.66
CA GLY A 436 -4.05 10.10 5.30
C GLY A 436 -5.19 10.47 4.35
N SER A 437 -5.77 11.65 4.55
CA SER A 437 -6.96 12.10 3.84
C SER A 437 -6.71 13.22 2.82
N TYR A 438 -5.57 13.90 2.89
CA TYR A 438 -5.26 15.06 2.06
C TYR A 438 -3.84 15.01 1.51
N ALA A 439 -3.68 15.49 0.29
CA ALA A 439 -2.40 15.80 -0.34
C ALA A 439 -2.38 17.24 -0.84
N LEU A 440 -1.19 17.82 -1.01
CA LEU A 440 -1.02 19.13 -1.65
C LEU A 440 -1.11 18.97 -3.16
N GLU A 441 -2.04 19.68 -3.81
CA GLU A 441 -2.15 19.74 -5.26
C GLU A 441 -1.68 21.09 -5.80
N ALA A 442 -0.79 21.05 -6.77
CA ALA A 442 -0.37 22.18 -7.57
C ALA A 442 -1.04 22.12 -8.95
N GLN A 443 -1.74 23.18 -9.34
CA GLN A 443 -2.33 23.33 -10.67
C GLN A 443 -1.55 24.34 -11.50
N PHE A 444 -1.37 24.06 -12.77
CA PHE A 444 -0.64 24.92 -13.72
C PHE A 444 -1.25 24.84 -15.12
N PRO A 445 -1.07 25.88 -15.97
CA PRO A 445 -1.53 25.83 -17.35
C PRO A 445 -0.73 24.77 -18.11
N THR A 446 -1.37 24.09 -19.04
CA THR A 446 -0.69 23.21 -19.98
C THR A 446 0.41 23.96 -20.71
N GLN A 447 1.65 23.59 -20.52
CA GLN A 447 2.83 24.24 -21.09
C GLN A 447 3.75 23.21 -21.71
N ALA A 448 4.71 23.72 -22.47
CA ALA A 448 5.75 22.90 -23.08
C ALA A 448 6.47 22.01 -22.06
N ALA A 449 6.91 20.83 -22.48
CA ALA A 449 7.86 20.00 -21.75
C ALA A 449 9.12 20.82 -21.38
N ASP A 450 9.93 20.28 -20.47
CA ASP A 450 11.17 20.89 -19.95
C ASP A 450 10.98 22.20 -19.15
N THR A 451 9.73 22.53 -18.79
CA THR A 451 9.44 23.67 -17.91
C THR A 451 9.24 23.22 -16.49
N TRP A 452 10.06 23.73 -15.56
CA TRP A 452 9.87 23.49 -14.13
C TRP A 452 8.63 24.22 -13.59
N ARG A 453 7.84 23.51 -12.81
CA ARG A 453 6.69 24.01 -12.07
C ARG A 453 6.97 23.79 -10.61
N THR A 454 6.93 24.85 -9.82
CA THR A 454 7.47 24.86 -8.46
C THR A 454 6.41 25.26 -7.45
N VAL A 455 6.35 24.53 -6.35
CA VAL A 455 5.67 24.96 -5.13
C VAL A 455 6.71 25.20 -4.05
N SER A 456 6.41 26.07 -3.11
CA SER A 456 7.37 26.41 -2.07
C SER A 456 6.72 26.68 -0.73
N VAL A 457 7.48 26.47 0.35
CA VAL A 457 7.12 26.87 1.71
C VAL A 457 8.29 27.62 2.34
N ILE A 458 7.95 28.65 3.10
CA ILE A 458 8.84 29.33 4.05
C ILE A 458 8.36 28.89 5.42
N PRO A 459 9.07 28.00 6.13
CA PRO A 459 8.69 27.60 7.48
C PRO A 459 8.57 28.81 8.41
N GLU A 460 7.65 28.77 9.35
CA GLU A 460 7.46 29.85 10.34
C GLU A 460 8.73 30.12 11.15
N HIS A 461 9.47 29.05 11.43
CA HIS A 461 10.82 29.11 11.99
C HIS A 461 11.76 28.30 11.10
N PRO A 462 13.05 28.72 10.93
CA PRO A 462 14.03 27.92 10.21
C PRO A 462 14.10 26.49 10.74
N LEU A 463 14.12 25.52 9.85
CA LEU A 463 14.20 24.10 10.24
C LEU A 463 15.65 23.74 10.52
N ASP A 464 15.88 23.14 11.68
CA ASP A 464 17.17 22.51 12.01
C ASP A 464 17.18 21.05 11.55
N LEU A 465 17.88 20.79 10.45
CA LEU A 465 18.08 19.46 9.89
C LEU A 465 19.49 18.92 10.19
N SER A 466 20.18 19.42 11.22
CA SER A 466 21.57 19.04 11.55
C SER A 466 21.77 17.55 11.72
N GLY A 467 20.78 16.86 12.33
CA GLY A 467 20.77 15.42 12.48
C GLY A 467 20.34 14.62 11.25
N ALA A 468 19.85 15.29 10.20
CA ALA A 468 19.31 14.62 9.04
C ALA A 468 20.40 14.12 8.08
N GLY A 469 20.30 12.87 7.67
CA GLY A 469 21.05 12.30 6.54
C GLY A 469 20.32 12.50 5.23
N HIS A 470 19.00 12.38 5.25
CA HIS A 470 18.17 12.43 4.06
C HIS A 470 16.95 13.32 4.25
N PHE A 471 16.51 13.95 3.16
CA PHE A 471 15.24 14.66 3.05
C PHE A 471 14.36 13.90 2.07
N TYR A 472 13.08 13.68 2.39
CA TYR A 472 12.17 12.92 1.53
C TYR A 472 10.84 13.65 1.30
N TYR A 473 10.17 13.29 0.21
CA TYR A 473 8.79 13.67 -0.09
C TYR A 473 8.20 12.66 -1.08
N TYR A 474 6.89 12.59 -1.09
CA TYR A 474 6.17 11.84 -2.12
C TYR A 474 5.62 12.80 -3.17
N ILE A 475 5.69 12.40 -4.43
CA ILE A 475 5.18 13.18 -5.55
C ILE A 475 4.49 12.28 -6.57
N ASN A 476 3.36 12.75 -7.08
CA ASN A 476 2.62 12.12 -8.16
C ASN A 476 2.28 13.15 -9.24
N SER A 477 2.21 12.72 -10.49
CA SER A 477 1.83 13.55 -11.62
C SER A 477 1.11 12.72 -12.66
N TYR A 478 0.03 13.26 -13.21
CA TYR A 478 -0.67 12.63 -14.34
C TYR A 478 0.22 12.64 -15.59
N GLY A 479 0.48 11.45 -16.14
CA GLY A 479 1.43 11.27 -17.24
C GLY A 479 0.88 11.57 -18.60
N GLY A 480 -0.41 11.39 -18.81
CA GLY A 480 -0.97 11.40 -20.15
C GLY A 480 -0.36 10.31 -21.05
N SER A 481 -0.90 10.14 -22.24
CA SER A 481 -0.40 9.18 -23.22
C SER A 481 0.76 9.80 -24.01
N GLY A 482 2.03 9.59 -23.61
CA GLY A 482 3.15 9.87 -24.48
C GLY A 482 4.33 10.67 -23.94
N GLY A 483 4.37 10.99 -22.66
CA GLY A 483 5.56 11.62 -22.05
C GLY A 483 6.77 10.69 -22.07
N SER A 484 7.92 11.16 -22.54
CA SER A 484 9.14 10.36 -22.63
C SER A 484 9.92 10.30 -21.32
N GLY A 485 9.55 11.05 -20.30
CA GLY A 485 10.14 11.06 -18.97
C GLY A 485 9.58 12.16 -18.08
N TYR A 486 9.75 11.98 -16.77
CA TYR A 486 9.31 12.91 -15.74
C TYR A 486 10.42 13.10 -14.72
N GLU A 487 10.57 14.32 -14.24
CA GLU A 487 11.57 14.65 -13.24
C GLU A 487 10.97 15.52 -12.15
N THR A 488 11.49 15.33 -10.95
CA THR A 488 11.23 16.19 -9.80
C THR A 488 12.53 16.73 -9.24
N ARG A 489 12.46 17.91 -8.62
CA ARG A 489 13.61 18.57 -8.04
C ARG A 489 13.25 19.15 -6.69
N ILE A 490 14.11 18.89 -5.70
CA ILE A 490 14.07 19.53 -4.38
C ILE A 490 15.17 20.60 -4.28
N ARG A 491 14.82 21.75 -3.69
CA ARG A 491 15.77 22.76 -3.25
C ARG A 491 15.52 23.11 -1.80
N LEU A 492 16.58 23.08 -0.99
CA LEU A 492 16.58 23.55 0.39
C LEU A 492 17.46 24.78 0.46
N TYR A 493 16.94 25.85 1.03
CA TYR A 493 17.65 27.13 1.13
C TYR A 493 18.06 27.39 2.58
N SER A 494 19.31 27.77 2.78
CA SER A 494 19.84 28.26 4.04
C SER A 494 20.65 29.53 3.77
N ASN A 495 20.07 30.68 4.08
CA ASN A 495 20.64 32.00 3.73
C ASN A 495 21.00 32.09 2.22
N SER A 496 22.28 32.27 1.88
CA SER A 496 22.76 32.31 0.49
C SER A 496 23.13 30.96 -0.11
N HIS A 497 22.96 29.85 0.65
CA HIS A 497 23.34 28.52 0.24
C HIS A 497 22.10 27.70 -0.17
N VAL A 498 22.24 26.94 -1.24
CA VAL A 498 21.16 26.10 -1.77
C VAL A 498 21.67 24.67 -1.93
N PHE A 499 20.93 23.73 -1.36
CA PHE A 499 21.03 22.33 -1.73
C PHE A 499 20.05 22.06 -2.87
N GLU A 500 20.46 21.34 -3.89
CA GLU A 500 19.60 20.93 -5.00
C GLU A 500 19.83 19.46 -5.33
N SER A 501 18.74 18.72 -5.53
CA SER A 501 18.76 17.35 -6.04
C SER A 501 17.63 17.16 -7.04
N THR A 502 17.90 16.46 -8.14
CA THR A 502 16.92 16.11 -9.18
C THR A 502 16.84 14.60 -9.30
N SER A 503 15.63 14.07 -9.41
CA SER A 503 15.35 12.64 -9.53
C SER A 503 14.38 12.39 -10.68
N SER A 504 14.54 11.29 -11.39
CA SER A 504 13.51 10.77 -12.30
C SER A 504 12.33 10.23 -11.50
N MET A 505 11.13 10.29 -12.09
CA MET A 505 9.92 9.75 -11.50
C MET A 505 9.04 9.07 -12.56
N GLN A 506 8.14 8.20 -12.12
CA GLN A 506 7.10 7.64 -12.95
C GLN A 506 5.83 8.48 -12.84
N ALA A 507 5.17 8.73 -13.97
CA ALA A 507 3.84 9.30 -13.96
C ALA A 507 2.80 8.28 -13.48
N ASP A 508 1.67 8.77 -13.03
CA ASP A 508 0.52 7.97 -12.59
C ASP A 508 0.80 7.07 -11.37
N TYR A 509 1.90 7.34 -10.63
CA TYR A 509 2.27 6.65 -9.39
C TYR A 509 2.77 7.64 -8.35
N TRP A 510 2.60 7.32 -7.08
CA TRP A 510 3.28 7.99 -6.00
C TRP A 510 4.76 7.57 -5.99
N ASN A 511 5.63 8.53 -6.22
CA ASN A 511 7.07 8.33 -6.17
C ASN A 511 7.61 8.86 -4.86
N ARG A 512 8.26 8.01 -4.06
CA ARG A 512 9.05 8.45 -2.92
C ARG A 512 10.39 8.95 -3.41
N ILE A 513 10.66 10.23 -3.18
CA ILE A 513 11.92 10.87 -3.55
C ILE A 513 12.73 11.09 -2.28
N VAL A 514 13.99 10.68 -2.31
CA VAL A 514 14.92 10.84 -1.20
C VAL A 514 16.17 11.56 -1.69
N ALA A 515 16.51 12.65 -1.04
CA ALA A 515 17.69 13.44 -1.31
C ALA A 515 18.70 13.27 -0.17
N ASP A 516 19.93 12.83 -0.46
CA ASP A 516 21.00 12.75 0.52
C ASP A 516 21.48 14.17 0.85
N ILE A 517 21.20 14.61 2.06
CA ILE A 517 21.63 15.90 2.63
C ILE A 517 22.71 15.72 3.71
N GLY A 518 23.19 14.51 3.92
CA GLY A 518 24.12 14.18 4.99
C GLY A 518 25.36 15.07 5.01
N SER A 519 25.95 15.31 3.85
CA SER A 519 27.15 16.12 3.68
C SER A 519 26.89 17.62 3.54
N TRP A 520 25.64 18.08 3.46
CA TRP A 520 25.33 19.49 3.29
C TRP A 520 25.54 20.28 4.59
N ALA A 521 26.56 21.14 4.62
CA ALA A 521 27.00 21.84 5.84
C ALA A 521 25.99 22.87 6.37
N TYR A 522 25.06 23.35 5.55
CA TYR A 522 24.16 24.46 5.89
C TYR A 522 22.76 24.03 6.28
N LYS A 523 22.54 22.74 6.54
CA LYS A 523 21.23 22.15 6.87
C LYS A 523 20.68 22.51 8.26
N HIS A 524 21.47 23.20 9.10
CA HIS A 524 21.07 23.62 10.44
C HIS A 524 20.09 24.82 10.46
N GLU A 525 19.87 25.49 9.34
CA GLU A 525 19.00 26.68 9.27
C GLU A 525 18.29 26.75 7.91
N VAL A 526 17.39 25.80 7.64
CA VAL A 526 16.65 25.78 6.38
C VAL A 526 15.49 26.76 6.44
N THR A 527 15.55 27.81 5.62
CA THR A 527 14.61 28.93 5.62
C THR A 527 13.56 28.84 4.51
N LYS A 528 13.75 27.99 3.50
CA LYS A 528 12.79 27.77 2.41
C LYS A 528 12.97 26.38 1.83
N ILE A 529 11.86 25.75 1.44
CA ILE A 529 11.82 24.50 0.69
C ILE A 529 11.10 24.74 -0.62
N GLU A 530 11.65 24.24 -1.73
CA GLU A 530 10.99 24.19 -3.05
C GLU A 530 10.96 22.77 -3.56
N ILE A 531 9.78 22.33 -4.03
CA ILE A 531 9.63 21.09 -4.78
C ILE A 531 9.09 21.44 -6.15
N SER A 532 9.72 20.89 -7.18
CA SER A 532 9.42 21.20 -8.57
C SER A 532 9.19 19.91 -9.36
N PHE A 533 8.34 20.03 -10.38
CA PHE A 533 8.03 18.97 -11.33
C PHE A 533 8.24 19.45 -12.76
N ARG A 534 8.72 18.59 -13.66
CA ARG A 534 8.66 18.79 -15.11
C ARG A 534 8.46 17.47 -15.85
N ALA A 535 7.78 17.53 -17.00
CA ALA A 535 7.83 16.49 -18.01
C ALA A 535 9.02 16.77 -18.94
N THR A 536 9.72 15.73 -19.38
CA THR A 536 10.85 15.81 -20.31
C THR A 536 10.46 15.22 -21.67
N GLY A 537 11.08 15.69 -22.76
CA GLY A 537 10.86 15.16 -24.09
C GLY A 537 9.90 15.97 -24.97
N ASN A 538 9.12 15.30 -25.83
CA ASN A 538 8.28 16.01 -26.81
C ASN A 538 7.02 16.59 -26.16
N SER A 539 6.91 17.91 -26.13
CA SER A 539 5.79 18.64 -25.52
C SER A 539 4.43 18.42 -26.18
N ALA A 540 4.38 17.89 -27.40
CA ALA A 540 3.12 17.65 -28.09
C ALA A 540 2.32 16.49 -27.50
N ASP A 541 2.96 15.63 -26.71
CA ASP A 541 2.37 14.40 -26.20
C ASP A 541 2.03 14.46 -24.71
N TRP A 542 2.28 15.60 -24.03
CA TRP A 542 1.99 15.76 -22.61
C TRP A 542 0.88 16.79 -22.36
N TYR A 543 -0.20 16.34 -21.71
CA TYR A 543 -1.39 17.16 -21.41
C TYR A 543 -1.58 17.42 -19.91
N GLY A 544 -0.61 17.12 -19.07
CA GLY A 544 -0.71 17.30 -17.64
C GLY A 544 -0.89 18.78 -17.23
N SER A 545 -1.74 19.01 -16.23
CA SER A 545 -2.04 20.35 -15.69
C SER A 545 -1.85 20.43 -14.19
N ARG A 546 -1.35 19.38 -13.55
CA ARG A 546 -1.21 19.29 -12.09
C ARG A 546 -0.20 18.23 -11.65
N PHE A 547 0.35 18.42 -10.46
CA PHE A 547 1.05 17.40 -9.69
C PHE A 547 0.63 17.48 -8.23
N GLN A 548 0.84 16.40 -7.49
CA GLN A 548 0.57 16.34 -6.05
C GLN A 548 1.84 16.06 -5.28
N ILE A 549 1.89 16.56 -4.05
CA ILE A 549 2.95 16.26 -3.07
C ILE A 549 2.29 15.82 -1.79
N ASP A 550 2.91 14.86 -1.12
CA ASP A 550 2.46 14.40 0.18
C ASP A 550 3.65 13.98 1.04
N ASN A 551 3.42 13.89 2.35
CA ASN A 551 4.32 13.28 3.31
C ASN A 551 5.78 13.77 3.17
N VAL A 552 5.99 15.08 3.39
CA VAL A 552 7.32 15.72 3.31
C VAL A 552 8.01 15.64 4.66
N GLY A 553 9.28 15.21 4.67
CA GLY A 553 10.00 15.07 5.92
C GLY A 553 11.50 14.81 5.76
N TYR A 554 12.12 14.40 6.83
CA TYR A 554 13.53 14.02 6.84
C TYR A 554 13.76 12.79 7.71
N ARG A 555 14.90 12.17 7.50
CA ARG A 555 15.37 11.03 8.25
C ARG A 555 16.72 11.36 8.87
N THR A 556 16.87 11.11 10.16
CA THR A 556 18.17 11.16 10.83
C THR A 556 19.00 9.92 10.46
N ASN A 557 20.30 10.10 10.36
CA ASN A 557 21.22 8.97 10.13
C ASN A 557 21.32 8.09 11.37
#